data_08521f103eaf1fc8f14d28e7ac86780b
#
_entry.id   08521f103eaf1fc8f14d28e7ac86780b
#
_cell.length_a   1.000
_cell.length_b   1.000
_cell.length_c   1.000
_cell.angle_alpha   90.00
_cell.angle_beta   90.00
_cell.angle_gamma   90.00
#
_symmetry.space_group_name_H-M   'P 1'
#
loop_
_entity.id
_entity.type
_entity.pdbx_description
1 polymer ?
#
loop_
_entity_poly.entity_id
_entity_poly.type
_entity_poly.pdbx_seq_one_letter_code
_entity_poly.pdbx_strand_id
1 'polypeptide(L)' 'MTNLEKYQNVFIGTFGVEKRALNETFTFKDTFEWDSVAHLSLISALEDVFDVLFEAEDILHYGSYLNGIEILKRYGIDFS' A
#
# COMPACT_ATOMS: atom_id res chain seq x y z
N MET A 1 -0.82 -14.64 -10.25
CA MET A 1 -0.26 -13.39 -9.68
C MET A 1 0.00 -13.57 -8.18
N THR A 2 1.19 -13.27 -7.73
CA THR A 2 1.52 -13.36 -6.31
C THR A 2 0.88 -12.22 -5.53
N ASN A 3 0.82 -12.36 -4.20
CA ASN A 3 0.32 -11.28 -3.36
C ASN A 3 1.21 -10.03 -3.46
N LEU A 4 2.53 -10.23 -3.57
CA LEU A 4 3.42 -9.09 -3.77
C LEU A 4 3.12 -8.35 -5.07
N GLU A 5 2.89 -9.07 -6.15
CA GLU A 5 2.53 -8.45 -7.42
C GLU A 5 1.19 -7.72 -7.34
N LYS A 6 0.21 -8.29 -6.67
CA LYS A 6 -1.09 -7.62 -6.44
C LYS A 6 -0.89 -6.32 -5.68
N TYR A 7 -0.07 -6.36 -4.64
CA TYR A 7 0.25 -5.20 -3.81
C TYR A 7 0.93 -4.10 -4.64
N GLN A 8 1.94 -4.48 -5.42
CA GLN A 8 2.65 -3.54 -6.28
C GLN A 8 1.71 -2.92 -7.32
N ASN A 9 0.83 -3.72 -7.91
CA ASN A 9 -0.12 -3.22 -8.92
C ASN A 9 -1.10 -2.20 -8.33
N VAL A 10 -1.48 -2.34 -7.07
CA VAL A 10 -2.31 -1.33 -6.40
C VAL A 10 -1.58 0.01 -6.34
N PHE A 11 -0.31 -0.01 -5.96
CA PHE A 11 0.51 1.21 -5.93
C PHE A 11 0.70 1.82 -7.31
N ILE A 12 1.00 0.99 -8.29
CA ILE A 12 1.17 1.45 -9.68
C ILE A 12 -0.10 2.13 -10.18
N GLY A 13 -1.25 1.50 -9.95
CA GLY A 13 -2.53 2.05 -10.39
C GLY A 13 -2.95 3.32 -9.63
N THR A 14 -2.66 3.37 -8.34
CA THR A 14 -3.05 4.51 -7.50
C THR A 14 -2.19 5.75 -7.77
N PHE A 15 -0.88 5.55 -7.93
CA PHE A 15 0.07 6.67 -8.02
C PHE A 15 0.60 6.92 -9.43
N GLY A 16 0.34 6.03 -10.37
CA GLY A 16 0.84 6.19 -11.73
C GLY A 16 2.36 6.07 -11.83
N VAL A 17 2.97 5.25 -10.98
CA VAL A 17 4.43 5.09 -10.93
C VAL A 17 4.84 3.75 -11.52
N GLU A 18 6.13 3.62 -11.81
CA GLU A 18 6.71 2.35 -12.26
C GLU A 18 7.06 1.46 -11.06
N LYS A 19 7.11 0.16 -11.30
CA LYS A 19 7.45 -0.83 -10.28
C LYS A 19 8.76 -0.53 -9.57
N ARG A 20 9.75 -0.03 -10.31
CA ARG A 20 11.09 0.28 -9.76
C ARG A 20 11.08 1.41 -8.74
N ALA A 21 10.02 2.21 -8.70
CA ALA A 21 9.87 3.27 -7.71
C ALA A 21 9.43 2.72 -6.35
N LEU A 22 8.97 1.47 -6.30
CA LEU A 22 8.42 0.86 -5.09
C LEU A 22 9.54 0.23 -4.26
N ASN A 23 10.10 1.01 -3.38
CA ASN A 23 11.19 0.60 -2.51
C ASN A 23 11.11 1.36 -1.17
N GLU A 24 12.17 1.30 -0.37
CA GLU A 24 12.22 1.90 0.95
C GLU A 24 12.09 3.43 0.94
N THR A 25 12.26 4.07 -0.22
CA THR A 25 12.10 5.53 -0.32
C THR A 25 10.68 5.95 -0.67
N PHE A 26 9.80 5.01 -0.99
CA PHE A 26 8.42 5.32 -1.37
C PHE A 26 7.57 5.48 -0.10
N THR A 27 7.50 6.72 0.39
CA THR A 27 6.82 7.04 1.65
C THR A 27 5.85 8.18 1.44
N PHE A 28 4.87 8.29 2.34
CA PHE A 28 3.91 9.40 2.35
C PHE A 28 4.65 10.75 2.41
N LYS A 29 5.66 10.80 3.25
CA LYS A 29 6.40 12.04 3.49
C LYS A 29 7.19 12.50 2.27
N ASP A 30 7.80 11.54 1.54
CA ASP A 30 8.75 11.86 0.48
C ASP A 30 8.19 11.71 -0.93
N THR A 31 6.93 11.28 -1.07
CA THR A 31 6.31 11.06 -2.38
C THR A 31 5.25 12.11 -2.63
N PHE A 32 5.49 12.98 -3.61
CA PHE A 32 4.59 14.08 -3.92
C PHE A 32 3.18 13.61 -4.23
N GLU A 33 3.05 12.52 -4.99
CA GLU A 33 1.76 11.98 -5.42
C GLU A 33 0.94 11.37 -4.28
N TRP A 34 1.56 11.12 -3.14
CA TRP A 34 0.90 10.46 -2.01
C TRP A 34 0.36 11.51 -1.03
N ASP A 35 -0.80 12.05 -1.38
CA ASP A 35 -1.51 13.00 -0.52
C ASP A 35 -2.67 12.31 0.21
N SER A 36 -3.47 13.07 0.93
CA SER A 36 -4.57 12.52 1.73
C SER A 36 -5.62 11.81 0.88
N VAL A 37 -5.92 12.34 -0.32
CA VAL A 37 -6.90 11.74 -1.22
C VAL A 37 -6.35 10.42 -1.78
N ALA A 38 -5.10 10.44 -2.25
CA ALA A 38 -4.45 9.23 -2.76
C ALA A 38 -4.31 8.17 -1.66
N HIS A 39 -4.07 8.59 -0.41
CA HIS A 39 -3.97 7.67 0.72
C HIS A 39 -5.28 6.90 0.92
N LEU A 40 -6.41 7.58 0.90
CA LEU A 40 -7.71 6.93 1.05
C LEU A 40 -8.02 6.01 -0.13
N SER A 41 -7.65 6.42 -1.35
CA SER A 41 -7.80 5.57 -2.53
C SER A 41 -6.95 4.31 -2.42
N LEU A 42 -5.71 4.44 -1.93
CA LEU A 42 -4.82 3.31 -1.72
C LEU A 42 -5.42 2.32 -0.72
N ILE A 43 -5.87 2.82 0.42
CA ILE A 43 -6.46 1.97 1.47
C ILE A 43 -7.68 1.21 0.92
N SER A 44 -8.57 1.92 0.23
CA SER A 44 -9.77 1.31 -0.34
C SER A 44 -9.43 0.21 -1.35
N ALA A 45 -8.45 0.46 -2.22
CA ALA A 45 -8.01 -0.52 -3.22
C ALA A 45 -7.39 -1.75 -2.56
N LEU A 46 -6.60 -1.56 -1.52
CA LEU A 46 -5.98 -2.68 -0.80
C LEU A 46 -7.03 -3.53 -0.08
N GLU A 47 -8.04 -2.89 0.50
CA GLU A 47 -9.14 -3.61 1.14
C GLU A 47 -9.89 -4.48 0.13
N ASP A 48 -10.11 -3.96 -1.07
CA ASP A 48 -10.79 -4.72 -2.12
C ASP A 48 -9.94 -5.88 -2.63
N VAL A 49 -8.66 -5.63 -2.90
CA VAL A 49 -7.78 -6.63 -3.51
C VAL A 49 -7.50 -7.79 -2.54
N PHE A 50 -7.31 -7.48 -1.26
CA PHE A 50 -6.95 -8.49 -0.27
C PHE A 50 -8.11 -8.93 0.62
N ASP A 51 -9.30 -8.36 0.41
CA ASP A 51 -10.50 -8.70 1.17
C ASP A 51 -10.25 -8.54 2.69
N VAL A 52 -9.74 -7.38 3.08
CA VAL A 52 -9.46 -7.03 4.48
C VAL A 52 -10.10 -5.69 4.81
N LEU A 53 -10.28 -5.44 6.10
CA LEU A 53 -10.71 -4.13 6.60
C LEU A 53 -9.64 -3.62 7.56
N PHE A 54 -8.98 -2.53 7.17
CA PHE A 54 -7.95 -1.93 8.01
C PHE A 54 -8.57 -1.24 9.22
N GLU A 55 -7.92 -1.39 10.37
CA GLU A 55 -8.25 -0.60 11.54
C GLU A 55 -7.80 0.84 11.34
N ALA A 56 -8.49 1.79 11.98
CA ALA A 56 -8.18 3.22 11.82
C ALA A 56 -6.71 3.52 12.13
N GLU A 57 -6.16 2.87 13.15
CA GLU A 57 -4.77 3.07 13.55
C GLU A 57 -3.80 2.66 12.46
N ASP A 58 -4.06 1.54 11.77
CA ASP A 58 -3.23 1.08 10.68
C ASP A 58 -3.31 1.99 9.47
N ILE A 59 -4.49 2.54 9.18
CA ILE A 59 -4.66 3.53 8.11
C ILE A 59 -3.80 4.77 8.41
N LEU A 60 -3.87 5.25 9.64
CA LEU A 60 -3.16 6.46 10.07
C LEU A 60 -1.64 6.29 9.99
N HIS A 61 -1.15 5.12 10.35
CA HIS A 61 0.29 4.85 10.44
C HIS A 61 0.85 4.10 9.25
N TYR A 62 0.08 3.97 8.18
CA TYR A 62 0.52 3.21 6.99
C TYR A 62 1.87 3.71 6.46
N GLY A 63 1.98 4.96 6.16
CA GLY A 63 3.19 5.77 5.99
C GLY A 63 4.18 5.41 4.89
N SER A 64 4.29 4.16 4.45
CA SER A 64 5.27 3.78 3.44
C SER A 64 4.90 2.48 2.74
N TYR A 65 5.51 2.27 1.58
CA TYR A 65 5.35 1.03 0.81
C TYR A 65 5.77 -0.20 1.63
N LEU A 66 6.95 -0.12 2.26
CA LEU A 66 7.45 -1.26 3.05
C LEU A 66 6.63 -1.49 4.31
N ASN A 67 6.23 -0.42 5.00
CA ASN A 67 5.43 -0.57 6.21
C ASN A 67 4.07 -1.20 5.93
N GLY A 68 3.50 -0.90 4.76
CA GLY A 68 2.24 -1.49 4.33
C GLY A 68 2.32 -3.00 4.20
N ILE A 69 3.45 -3.53 3.74
CA ILE A 69 3.67 -4.97 3.67
C ILE A 69 3.61 -5.58 5.08
N GLU A 70 4.28 -4.94 6.05
CA GLU A 70 4.27 -5.43 7.44
C GLU A 70 2.86 -5.39 8.05
N ILE A 71 2.11 -4.34 7.75
CA ILE A 71 0.72 -4.23 8.21
C ILE A 71 -0.13 -5.36 7.62
N LEU A 72 -0.04 -5.59 6.33
CA LEU A 72 -0.82 -6.64 5.66
C LEU A 72 -0.45 -8.04 6.17
N LYS A 73 0.82 -8.26 6.51
CA LYS A 73 1.23 -9.53 7.12
C LYS A 73 0.47 -9.79 8.41
N ARG A 74 0.21 -8.75 9.20
CA ARG A 74 -0.57 -8.90 10.44
C ARG A 74 -2.02 -9.25 10.17
N TYR A 75 -2.52 -8.93 8.98
CA TYR A 75 -3.87 -9.30 8.55
C TYR A 75 -3.92 -10.68 7.88
N GLY A 76 -2.80 -11.40 7.89
CA GLY A 76 -2.75 -12.76 7.38
C GLY A 76 -2.37 -12.88 5.91
N ILE A 77 -1.92 -11.79 5.28
CA ILE A 77 -1.51 -11.82 3.88
C ILE A 77 -0.06 -12.31 3.78
N ASP A 78 0.14 -13.34 2.97
CA ASP A 78 1.46 -13.96 2.77
C ASP A 78 2.14 -13.36 1.54
N PHE A 79 3.32 -12.79 1.76
CA PHE A 79 4.12 -12.17 0.69
C PHE A 79 5.33 -13.02 0.28
N SER A 80 5.44 -14.21 0.82
CA SER A 80 6.55 -15.10 0.45
C SER A 80 6.41 -15.69 -0.96
#